data_bafe5c66a3c26416eae6727df0b8cea8
#
_entry.id   bafe5c66a3c26416eae6727df0b8cea8
#
_cell.length_a   1.000
_cell.length_b   1.000
_cell.length_c   1.000
_cell.angle_alpha   90.00
_cell.angle_beta   90.00
_cell.angle_gamma   90.00
#
_symmetry.space_group_name_H-M   'P 1'
#
loop_
_entity.id
_entity.type
_entity.pdbx_description
1 polymer ?
#
loop_
_entity_poly.entity_id
_entity_poly.type
_entity_poly.pdbx_seq_one_letter_code
_entity_poly.pdbx_strand_id
1 'polypeptide(L)'
;MYEYHDGPTTGHPGREKTYVLLTLDFYWNHQYKWVRKYVRACEVCQRVKPAAFSQAPLQSLPTPSECWQSISVDFVFGLPPDSKRRTGVVVFVDRFSKMVHLAAVPVEVTAVQTARLFIDMVFKHHGIPRDIVSDRDPRFTARFWQEVFTLLGTQLSMSTADHPQADGQTERVNRVLGDLLKSYAHSFQQWSDCLPMAEFAINSSVHASTGHTPFYVNAMRHPRLPSMLGTVASSLSGVGSTVASEQPQKSADTDTVQR
;
A
#
# COMPACT_ATOMS: atom_id res chain seq x y z
N MET A 1 5.45 18.97 5.83
CA MET A 1 4.33 18.15 6.34
C MET A 1 3.33 17.81 5.26
N TYR A 2 2.98 18.73 4.39
CA TYR A 2 2.05 18.47 3.29
C TYR A 2 2.48 17.25 2.45
N GLU A 3 3.69 17.21 1.94
CA GLU A 3 4.22 16.11 1.12
C GLU A 3 4.22 14.75 1.82
N TYR A 4 4.30 14.73 3.17
CA TYR A 4 4.38 13.51 3.98
C TYR A 4 3.04 13.07 4.57
N HIS A 5 1.97 13.85 4.35
CA HIS A 5 0.64 13.54 4.86
C HIS A 5 -0.44 13.72 3.80
N ASP A 6 -0.53 14.90 3.15
CA ASP A 6 -1.61 15.25 2.21
C ASP A 6 -1.22 14.97 0.75
N GLY A 7 0.05 14.65 0.48
CA GLY A 7 0.54 14.39 -0.88
C GLY A 7 -0.19 13.22 -1.55
N PRO A 8 -0.40 13.27 -2.88
CA PRO A 8 -1.10 12.22 -3.62
C PRO A 8 -0.49 10.83 -3.49
N THR A 9 0.81 10.75 -3.21
CA THR A 9 1.56 9.49 -3.07
C THR A 9 1.61 8.96 -1.64
N THR A 10 1.13 9.72 -0.64
CA THR A 10 1.20 9.35 0.78
C THR A 10 -0.13 8.92 1.37
N GLY A 11 -1.25 9.43 0.86
CA GLY A 11 -2.59 8.94 1.20
C GLY A 11 -2.99 9.15 2.65
N HIS A 12 -2.70 10.31 3.21
CA HIS A 12 -3.08 10.69 4.56
C HIS A 12 -2.70 9.65 5.64
N PRO A 13 -1.43 9.29 5.82
CA PRO A 13 -1.00 8.34 6.85
C PRO A 13 -1.34 8.87 8.25
N GLY A 14 -1.50 7.95 9.22
CA GLY A 14 -1.72 8.33 10.61
C GLY A 14 -0.52 9.07 11.20
N ARG A 15 -0.73 9.75 12.35
CA ARG A 15 0.29 10.59 13.01
C ARG A 15 1.64 9.91 13.19
N GLU A 16 1.65 8.62 13.59
CA GLU A 16 2.88 7.86 13.82
C GLU A 16 3.65 7.67 12.50
N LYS A 17 2.96 7.23 11.45
CA LYS A 17 3.58 7.02 10.14
C LYS A 17 4.09 8.34 9.54
N THR A 18 3.29 9.41 9.62
CA THR A 18 3.72 10.75 9.19
C THR A 18 4.94 11.23 9.95
N TYR A 19 4.99 10.98 11.28
CA TYR A 19 6.14 11.33 12.10
C TYR A 19 7.39 10.57 11.68
N VAL A 20 7.29 9.24 11.54
CA VAL A 20 8.42 8.40 11.12
C VAL A 20 8.96 8.84 9.75
N LEU A 21 8.08 9.07 8.78
CA LEU A 21 8.49 9.55 7.45
C LEU A 21 9.22 10.90 7.52
N LEU A 22 8.70 11.85 8.31
CA LEU A 22 9.32 13.16 8.47
C LEU A 22 10.68 13.11 9.17
N THR A 23 10.90 12.17 10.10
CA THR A 23 12.16 12.03 10.82
C THR A 23 13.31 11.51 9.94
N LEU A 24 13.01 10.95 8.77
CA LEU A 24 14.03 10.54 7.82
C LEU A 24 14.75 11.74 7.20
N ASP A 25 14.03 12.84 6.98
CA ASP A 25 14.54 13.99 6.22
C ASP A 25 14.67 15.27 7.05
N PHE A 26 13.92 15.37 8.17
CA PHE A 26 13.84 16.60 8.95
C PHE A 26 13.87 16.34 10.45
N TYR A 27 14.46 17.28 11.17
CA TYR A 27 14.41 17.33 12.63
C TYR A 27 14.15 18.76 13.12
N TRP A 28 13.21 18.89 14.08
CA TRP A 28 13.00 20.13 14.85
C TRP A 28 12.45 19.81 16.24
N ASN A 29 12.59 20.76 17.15
CA ASN A 29 12.13 20.57 18.53
C ASN A 29 10.60 20.36 18.59
N HIS A 30 10.17 19.40 19.40
CA HIS A 30 8.76 19.00 19.54
C HIS A 30 8.07 18.55 18.24
N GLN A 31 8.81 18.03 17.27
CA GLN A 31 8.30 17.58 15.96
C GLN A 31 7.05 16.70 16.09
N TYR A 32 7.03 15.74 17.02
CA TYR A 32 5.87 14.87 17.22
C TYR A 32 4.60 15.63 17.62
N LYS A 33 4.71 16.67 18.47
CA LYS A 33 3.57 17.51 18.85
C LYS A 33 2.99 18.25 17.64
N TRP A 34 3.85 18.76 16.77
CA TRP A 34 3.44 19.45 15.55
C TRP A 34 2.77 18.50 14.57
N VAL A 35 3.33 17.32 14.32
CA VAL A 35 2.73 16.28 13.47
C VAL A 35 1.37 15.86 14.01
N ARG A 36 1.25 15.62 15.34
CA ARG A 36 -0.02 15.30 15.99
C ARG A 36 -1.08 16.40 15.77
N LYS A 37 -0.68 17.67 15.92
CA LYS A 37 -1.60 18.81 15.70
C LYS A 37 -2.04 18.89 14.25
N TYR A 38 -1.10 18.72 13.31
CA TYR A 38 -1.36 18.76 11.88
C TYR A 38 -2.34 17.67 11.44
N VAL A 39 -2.06 16.41 11.78
CA VAL A 39 -2.91 15.27 11.41
C VAL A 39 -4.30 15.36 12.06
N ARG A 40 -4.40 15.89 13.31
CA ARG A 40 -5.70 16.13 13.96
C ARG A 40 -6.50 17.24 13.32
N ALA A 41 -5.86 18.23 12.69
CA ALA A 41 -6.52 19.33 11.99
C ALA A 41 -6.86 19.00 10.54
N CYS A 42 -6.38 17.87 10.01
CA CYS A 42 -6.65 17.47 8.63
C CYS A 42 -8.13 17.11 8.47
N GLU A 43 -8.88 17.89 7.71
CA GLU A 43 -10.32 17.68 7.47
C GLU A 43 -10.61 16.33 6.82
N VAL A 44 -9.78 15.92 5.86
CA VAL A 44 -9.93 14.63 5.18
C VAL A 44 -9.84 13.49 6.19
N CYS A 45 -8.80 13.50 7.05
CA CYS A 45 -8.64 12.49 8.09
C CYS A 45 -9.80 12.46 9.08
N GLN A 46 -10.35 13.62 9.46
CA GLN A 46 -11.45 13.69 10.43
C GLN A 46 -12.76 13.15 9.85
N ARG A 47 -13.00 13.35 8.54
CA ARG A 47 -14.20 12.84 7.86
C ARG A 47 -14.14 11.35 7.54
N VAL A 48 -12.93 10.83 7.28
CA VAL A 48 -12.74 9.53 6.65
C VAL A 48 -12.33 8.44 7.64
N LYS A 49 -11.55 8.78 8.69
CA LYS A 49 -11.00 7.77 9.61
C LYS A 49 -11.93 7.51 10.78
N PRO A 50 -12.53 6.30 10.88
CA PRO A 50 -13.34 5.95 12.04
C PRO A 50 -12.48 5.84 13.32
N ALA A 51 -13.11 6.04 14.48
CA ALA A 51 -12.48 5.79 15.77
C ALA A 51 -12.06 4.31 15.89
N ALA A 52 -10.90 4.05 16.51
CA ALA A 52 -10.43 2.70 16.74
C ALA A 52 -11.31 1.98 17.77
N PHE A 53 -11.93 0.87 17.38
CA PHE A 53 -12.64 -0.03 18.28
C PHE A 53 -11.83 -1.31 18.50
N SER A 54 -11.95 -1.89 19.70
CA SER A 54 -11.37 -3.20 20.02
C SER A 54 -12.11 -4.29 19.26
N GLN A 55 -11.37 -5.16 18.56
CA GLN A 55 -11.92 -6.33 17.86
C GLN A 55 -11.61 -7.60 18.61
N ALA A 56 -12.50 -8.61 18.49
CA ALA A 56 -12.30 -9.94 19.05
C ALA A 56 -11.05 -10.62 18.46
N PRO A 57 -10.36 -11.52 19.20
CA PRO A 57 -9.20 -12.24 18.68
C PRO A 57 -9.60 -13.15 17.51
N LEU A 58 -8.97 -12.96 16.38
CA LEU A 58 -9.15 -13.80 15.18
C LEU A 58 -8.18 -14.99 15.21
N GLN A 59 -8.64 -16.14 14.75
CA GLN A 59 -7.78 -17.31 14.57
C GLN A 59 -6.85 -17.04 13.37
N SER A 60 -5.53 -17.05 13.61
CA SER A 60 -4.57 -16.70 12.56
C SER A 60 -4.34 -17.87 11.59
N LEU A 61 -4.42 -17.60 10.29
CA LEU A 61 -3.97 -18.53 9.26
C LEU A 61 -2.44 -18.68 9.27
N PRO A 62 -1.90 -19.83 8.80
CA PRO A 62 -0.46 -19.99 8.65
C PRO A 62 0.16 -18.85 7.85
N THR A 63 1.27 -18.32 8.33
CA THR A 63 2.01 -17.26 7.61
C THR A 63 2.83 -17.89 6.50
N PRO A 64 2.71 -17.45 5.24
CA PRO A 64 3.57 -17.92 4.16
C PRO A 64 5.03 -17.57 4.41
N SER A 65 5.95 -18.34 3.82
CA SER A 65 7.41 -18.16 3.99
C SER A 65 8.05 -17.29 2.91
N GLU A 66 7.36 -17.08 1.79
CA GLU A 66 7.89 -16.38 0.61
C GLU A 66 6.86 -15.39 0.06
N CYS A 67 7.37 -14.35 -0.62
CA CYS A 67 6.51 -13.41 -1.34
C CYS A 67 5.71 -14.13 -2.44
N TRP A 68 4.43 -13.81 -2.56
CA TRP A 68 3.51 -14.32 -3.56
C TRP A 68 3.27 -15.83 -3.54
N GLN A 69 3.72 -16.50 -2.47
CA GLN A 69 3.42 -17.91 -2.23
C GLN A 69 1.94 -18.15 -1.92
N SER A 70 1.34 -17.24 -1.17
CA SER A 70 -0.07 -17.27 -0.76
C SER A 70 -0.67 -15.89 -0.92
N ILE A 71 -1.78 -15.78 -1.64
CA ILE A 71 -2.47 -14.52 -1.86
C ILE A 71 -3.87 -14.56 -1.26
N SER A 72 -4.37 -13.41 -0.86
CA SER A 72 -5.80 -13.22 -0.61
C SER A 72 -6.44 -12.40 -1.71
N VAL A 73 -7.67 -12.75 -2.07
CA VAL A 73 -8.49 -12.07 -3.06
C VAL A 73 -9.77 -11.63 -2.42
N ASP A 74 -10.04 -10.33 -2.45
CA ASP A 74 -11.26 -9.76 -1.91
C ASP A 74 -11.85 -8.72 -2.85
N PHE A 75 -13.11 -8.36 -2.59
CA PHE A 75 -13.87 -7.42 -3.41
C PHE A 75 -14.51 -6.37 -2.53
N VAL A 76 -14.25 -5.12 -2.84
CA VAL A 76 -14.90 -3.98 -2.21
C VAL A 76 -15.96 -3.45 -3.16
N PHE A 77 -17.23 -3.57 -2.81
CA PHE A 77 -18.36 -3.07 -3.59
C PHE A 77 -19.01 -1.87 -2.90
N GLY A 78 -19.98 -1.26 -3.60
CA GLY A 78 -20.74 -0.12 -3.07
C GLY A 78 -20.07 1.23 -3.33
N LEU A 79 -19.08 1.27 -4.20
CA LEU A 79 -18.54 2.54 -4.70
C LEU A 79 -19.49 3.16 -5.72
N PRO A 80 -19.57 4.48 -5.81
CA PRO A 80 -20.39 5.13 -6.83
C PRO A 80 -19.88 4.75 -8.22
N PRO A 81 -20.78 4.64 -9.23
CA PRO A 81 -20.36 4.27 -10.56
C PRO A 81 -19.37 5.28 -11.15
N ASP A 82 -18.26 4.79 -11.66
CA ASP A 82 -17.28 5.60 -12.38
C ASP A 82 -17.71 5.86 -13.83
N SER A 83 -16.88 6.54 -14.61
CA SER A 83 -17.13 6.83 -16.03
C SER A 83 -17.34 5.58 -16.90
N LYS A 84 -16.87 4.40 -16.44
CA LYS A 84 -17.03 3.10 -17.11
C LYS A 84 -18.06 2.21 -16.41
N ARG A 85 -18.92 2.77 -15.54
CA ARG A 85 -19.96 2.07 -14.76
C ARG A 85 -19.42 0.98 -13.83
N ARG A 86 -18.16 1.09 -13.38
CA ARG A 86 -17.61 0.18 -12.38
C ARG A 86 -17.95 0.71 -11.00
N THR A 87 -18.26 -0.20 -10.07
CA THR A 87 -18.76 0.14 -8.73
C THR A 87 -18.04 -0.66 -7.64
N GLY A 88 -16.96 -1.35 -8.00
CA GLY A 88 -16.18 -2.13 -7.07
C GLY A 88 -14.70 -2.18 -7.42
N VAL A 89 -13.92 -2.67 -6.48
CA VAL A 89 -12.49 -2.93 -6.61
C VAL A 89 -12.21 -4.37 -6.24
N VAL A 90 -11.48 -5.10 -7.09
CA VAL A 90 -10.84 -6.34 -6.68
C VAL A 90 -9.48 -6.01 -6.07
N VAL A 91 -9.17 -6.66 -4.96
CA VAL A 91 -7.95 -6.47 -4.19
C VAL A 91 -7.21 -7.81 -4.13
N PHE A 92 -6.03 -7.87 -4.72
CA PHE A 92 -5.10 -9.00 -4.55
C PHE A 92 -4.06 -8.59 -3.51
N VAL A 93 -3.87 -9.39 -2.48
CA VAL A 93 -2.90 -9.11 -1.42
C VAL A 93 -1.94 -10.28 -1.27
N ASP A 94 -0.65 -10.02 -1.38
CA ASP A 94 0.35 -10.98 -0.95
C ASP A 94 0.33 -11.11 0.57
N ARG A 95 0.07 -12.30 1.07
CA ARG A 95 -0.06 -12.56 2.50
C ARG A 95 1.27 -12.46 3.25
N PHE A 96 2.40 -12.56 2.57
CA PHE A 96 3.73 -12.40 3.16
C PHE A 96 4.18 -10.93 3.19
N SER A 97 4.41 -10.30 2.04
CA SER A 97 4.91 -8.93 1.93
C SER A 97 3.87 -7.86 2.24
N LYS A 98 2.58 -8.21 2.20
CA LYS A 98 1.44 -7.29 2.29
C LYS A 98 1.31 -6.36 1.09
N MET A 99 1.98 -6.69 0.00
CA MET A 99 1.86 -5.95 -1.26
C MET A 99 0.47 -6.15 -1.85
N VAL A 100 -0.10 -5.09 -2.37
CA VAL A 100 -1.45 -5.11 -2.95
C VAL A 100 -1.40 -4.80 -4.44
N HIS A 101 -2.37 -5.36 -5.19
CA HIS A 101 -2.74 -4.93 -6.53
C HIS A 101 -4.23 -4.66 -6.58
N LEU A 102 -4.63 -3.57 -7.23
CA LEU A 102 -5.99 -3.04 -7.22
C LEU A 102 -6.53 -2.87 -8.63
N ALA A 103 -7.72 -3.40 -8.91
CA ALA A 103 -8.39 -3.15 -10.18
C ALA A 103 -9.87 -2.81 -9.99
N ALA A 104 -10.35 -1.82 -10.75
CA ALA A 104 -11.77 -1.46 -10.77
C ALA A 104 -12.59 -2.49 -11.53
N VAL A 105 -13.68 -2.94 -10.92
CA VAL A 105 -14.57 -3.99 -11.45
C VAL A 105 -16.04 -3.57 -11.40
N PRO A 106 -16.90 -4.12 -12.29
CA PRO A 106 -18.35 -3.98 -12.16
C PRO A 106 -18.89 -4.77 -10.97
N VAL A 107 -20.13 -4.50 -10.55
CA VAL A 107 -20.80 -5.25 -9.47
C VAL A 107 -20.84 -6.76 -9.77
N GLU A 108 -21.17 -7.11 -11.01
CA GLU A 108 -21.31 -8.49 -11.45
C GLU A 108 -19.99 -9.00 -12.09
N VAL A 109 -18.90 -8.92 -11.31
CA VAL A 109 -17.62 -9.47 -11.79
C VAL A 109 -17.66 -10.99 -11.77
N THR A 110 -17.32 -11.60 -12.91
CA THR A 110 -17.26 -13.05 -13.08
C THR A 110 -15.88 -13.61 -12.72
N ALA A 111 -15.80 -14.92 -12.43
CA ALA A 111 -14.54 -15.60 -12.21
C ALA A 111 -13.58 -15.47 -13.41
N VAL A 112 -14.11 -15.49 -14.64
CA VAL A 112 -13.33 -15.28 -15.88
C VAL A 112 -12.68 -13.91 -15.94
N GLN A 113 -13.44 -12.87 -15.61
CA GLN A 113 -12.91 -11.49 -15.59
C GLN A 113 -11.86 -11.34 -14.50
N THR A 114 -12.10 -11.92 -13.33
CA THR A 114 -11.13 -11.90 -12.22
C THR A 114 -9.85 -12.66 -12.58
N ALA A 115 -9.96 -13.80 -13.27
CA ALA A 115 -8.80 -14.56 -13.73
C ALA A 115 -7.93 -13.76 -14.73
N ARG A 116 -8.55 -13.02 -15.64
CA ARG A 116 -7.81 -12.12 -16.55
C ARG A 116 -7.08 -11.02 -15.80
N LEU A 117 -7.74 -10.37 -14.84
CA LEU A 117 -7.12 -9.35 -13.99
C LEU A 117 -5.97 -9.94 -13.18
N PHE A 118 -6.14 -11.14 -12.64
CA PHE A 118 -5.08 -11.85 -11.93
C PHE A 118 -3.85 -12.10 -12.81
N ILE A 119 -4.04 -12.55 -14.05
CA ILE A 119 -2.94 -12.77 -14.98
C ILE A 119 -2.22 -11.47 -15.30
N ASP A 120 -2.95 -10.39 -15.56
CA ASP A 120 -2.36 -9.12 -15.95
C ASP A 120 -1.62 -8.44 -14.78
N MET A 121 -2.12 -8.57 -13.56
CA MET A 121 -1.62 -7.82 -12.40
C MET A 121 -0.71 -8.63 -11.48
N VAL A 122 -0.98 -9.92 -11.30
CA VAL A 122 -0.25 -10.77 -10.36
C VAL A 122 0.66 -11.74 -11.10
N PHE A 123 0.10 -12.64 -11.91
CA PHE A 123 0.86 -13.69 -12.56
C PHE A 123 2.02 -13.16 -13.43
N LYS A 124 1.78 -12.14 -14.20
CA LYS A 124 2.78 -11.50 -15.08
C LYS A 124 4.03 -11.01 -14.32
N HIS A 125 3.87 -10.66 -13.06
CA HIS A 125 4.94 -10.05 -12.24
C HIS A 125 5.53 -11.01 -11.20
N HIS A 126 4.72 -11.95 -10.71
CA HIS A 126 5.05 -12.74 -9.52
C HIS A 126 4.90 -14.25 -9.71
N GLY A 127 4.31 -14.70 -10.82
CA GLY A 127 4.04 -16.11 -11.07
C GLY A 127 2.76 -16.62 -10.41
N ILE A 128 2.61 -17.95 -10.34
CA ILE A 128 1.45 -18.63 -9.76
C ILE A 128 1.67 -18.86 -8.25
N PRO A 129 0.75 -18.40 -7.38
CA PRO A 129 0.79 -18.72 -5.95
C PRO A 129 0.43 -20.21 -5.73
N ARG A 130 0.80 -20.72 -4.57
CA ARG A 130 0.43 -22.09 -4.15
C ARG A 130 -1.04 -22.18 -3.72
N ASP A 131 -1.53 -21.11 -3.08
CA ASP A 131 -2.90 -21.04 -2.58
C ASP A 131 -3.48 -19.63 -2.69
N ILE A 132 -4.81 -19.59 -2.75
CA ILE A 132 -5.61 -18.37 -2.71
C ILE A 132 -6.60 -18.46 -1.56
N VAL A 133 -6.62 -17.43 -0.72
CA VAL A 133 -7.62 -17.24 0.33
C VAL A 133 -8.65 -16.24 -0.16
N SER A 134 -9.92 -16.59 -0.13
CA SER A 134 -11.03 -15.71 -0.52
C SER A 134 -12.24 -16.00 0.35
N ASP A 135 -13.04 -14.98 0.64
CA ASP A 135 -14.34 -15.09 1.31
C ASP A 135 -15.47 -15.49 0.33
N ARG A 136 -15.14 -15.56 -0.95
CA ARG A 136 -16.09 -15.95 -2.01
C ARG A 136 -16.46 -17.41 -1.93
N ASP A 137 -17.66 -17.70 -2.47
CA ASP A 137 -18.16 -19.07 -2.64
C ASP A 137 -17.08 -19.99 -3.26
N PRO A 138 -16.88 -21.20 -2.73
CA PRO A 138 -15.93 -22.19 -3.27
C PRO A 138 -16.08 -22.44 -4.77
N ARG A 139 -17.29 -22.35 -5.31
CA ARG A 139 -17.55 -22.49 -6.77
C ARG A 139 -16.92 -21.36 -7.57
N PHE A 140 -16.91 -20.13 -7.01
CA PHE A 140 -16.20 -19.01 -7.63
C PHE A 140 -14.70 -19.26 -7.67
N THR A 141 -14.11 -19.69 -6.57
CA THR A 141 -12.68 -20.00 -6.44
C THR A 141 -12.27 -21.14 -7.38
N ALA A 142 -13.05 -22.22 -7.44
CA ALA A 142 -12.78 -23.34 -8.35
C ALA A 142 -12.86 -22.90 -9.83
N ARG A 143 -13.86 -22.12 -10.21
CA ARG A 143 -14.02 -21.60 -11.57
C ARG A 143 -12.91 -20.58 -11.90
N PHE A 144 -12.51 -19.74 -10.96
CA PHE A 144 -11.39 -18.84 -11.12
C PHE A 144 -10.12 -19.59 -11.50
N TRP A 145 -9.76 -20.66 -10.77
CA TRP A 145 -8.59 -21.45 -11.07
C TRP A 145 -8.69 -22.15 -12.43
N GLN A 146 -9.84 -22.74 -12.77
CA GLN A 146 -10.06 -23.32 -14.09
C GLN A 146 -9.76 -22.32 -15.20
N GLU A 147 -10.26 -21.10 -15.09
CA GLU A 147 -10.04 -20.05 -16.09
C GLU A 147 -8.57 -19.60 -16.13
N VAL A 148 -7.90 -19.45 -14.98
CA VAL A 148 -6.47 -19.12 -14.94
C VAL A 148 -5.66 -20.17 -15.69
N PHE A 149 -5.87 -21.47 -15.43
CA PHE A 149 -5.13 -22.53 -16.10
C PHE A 149 -5.48 -22.65 -17.59
N THR A 150 -6.74 -22.42 -17.95
CA THR A 150 -7.17 -22.35 -19.35
C THR A 150 -6.46 -21.23 -20.10
N LEU A 151 -6.37 -20.05 -19.51
CA LEU A 151 -5.68 -18.88 -20.09
C LEU A 151 -4.17 -19.08 -20.21
N LEU A 152 -3.60 -19.88 -19.31
CA LEU A 152 -2.18 -20.26 -19.35
C LEU A 152 -1.87 -21.43 -20.27
N GLY A 153 -2.90 -22.03 -20.90
CA GLY A 153 -2.74 -23.20 -21.79
C GLY A 153 -2.33 -24.48 -21.07
N THR A 154 -2.63 -24.60 -19.76
CA THR A 154 -2.29 -25.75 -18.93
C THR A 154 -3.53 -26.42 -18.38
N GLN A 155 -3.40 -27.68 -17.92
CA GLN A 155 -4.49 -28.40 -17.24
C GLN A 155 -4.33 -28.33 -15.73
N LEU A 156 -5.45 -28.15 -15.03
CA LEU A 156 -5.49 -28.18 -13.56
C LEU A 156 -5.23 -29.59 -13.05
N SER A 157 -4.08 -29.84 -12.47
CA SER A 157 -3.76 -31.08 -11.76
C SER A 157 -3.64 -30.90 -10.23
N MET A 158 -4.11 -29.78 -9.70
CA MET A 158 -3.98 -29.45 -8.28
C MET A 158 -5.26 -29.73 -7.51
N SER A 159 -5.09 -30.40 -6.38
CA SER A 159 -6.06 -30.41 -5.30
C SER A 159 -6.05 -29.01 -4.65
N THR A 160 -7.03 -28.18 -4.94
CA THR A 160 -7.22 -26.89 -4.26
C THR A 160 -7.62 -27.17 -2.82
N ALA A 161 -6.73 -26.89 -1.89
CA ALA A 161 -7.09 -26.82 -0.48
C ALA A 161 -7.96 -25.56 -0.28
N ASP A 162 -9.26 -25.78 -0.26
CA ASP A 162 -10.27 -24.76 -0.02
C ASP A 162 -10.24 -24.44 1.49
N HIS A 163 -9.72 -23.27 1.84
CA HIS A 163 -9.78 -22.75 3.20
C HIS A 163 -10.69 -21.52 3.25
N PRO A 164 -11.99 -21.71 3.51
CA PRO A 164 -12.92 -20.60 3.73
C PRO A 164 -12.73 -20.05 5.16
N GLN A 165 -11.63 -19.34 5.39
CA GLN A 165 -11.41 -18.65 6.65
C GLN A 165 -11.25 -17.16 6.37
N ALA A 166 -12.12 -16.36 7.02
CA ALA A 166 -12.08 -14.92 6.95
C ALA A 166 -10.69 -14.40 7.31
N ASP A 167 -10.01 -13.77 6.35
CA ASP A 167 -8.69 -13.21 6.56
C ASP A 167 -8.82 -11.78 7.09
N GLY A 168 -8.66 -11.62 8.41
CA GLY A 168 -8.65 -10.28 9.04
C GLY A 168 -7.55 -9.34 8.54
N GLN A 169 -6.62 -9.84 7.71
CA GLN A 169 -5.61 -9.03 7.03
C GLN A 169 -6.21 -8.27 5.85
N THR A 170 -7.09 -8.93 5.10
CA THR A 170 -7.78 -8.36 3.94
C THR A 170 -8.78 -7.29 4.37
N GLU A 171 -9.52 -7.51 5.47
CA GLU A 171 -10.40 -6.48 6.06
C GLU A 171 -9.64 -5.19 6.40
N ARG A 172 -8.41 -5.31 6.91
CA ARG A 172 -7.57 -4.15 7.20
C ARG A 172 -7.16 -3.41 5.92
N VAL A 173 -6.77 -4.13 4.88
CA VAL A 173 -6.44 -3.54 3.57
C VAL A 173 -7.67 -2.84 2.99
N ASN A 174 -8.84 -3.46 3.03
CA ASN A 174 -10.09 -2.88 2.53
C ASN A 174 -10.46 -1.60 3.27
N ARG A 175 -10.26 -1.55 4.59
CA ARG A 175 -10.47 -0.34 5.38
C ARG A 175 -9.52 0.78 4.94
N VAL A 176 -8.22 0.48 4.83
CA VAL A 176 -7.22 1.45 4.38
C VAL A 176 -7.51 1.93 2.96
N LEU A 177 -7.91 1.02 2.07
CA LEU A 177 -8.31 1.35 0.70
C LEU A 177 -9.54 2.26 0.69
N GLY A 178 -10.57 1.94 1.47
CA GLY A 178 -11.76 2.78 1.59
C GLY A 178 -11.43 4.19 2.07
N ASP A 179 -10.57 4.32 3.06
CA ASP A 179 -10.13 5.62 3.59
C ASP A 179 -9.29 6.39 2.55
N LEU A 180 -8.43 5.71 1.80
CA LEU A 180 -7.64 6.31 0.73
C LEU A 180 -8.53 6.78 -0.42
N LEU A 181 -9.42 5.94 -0.91
CA LEU A 181 -10.32 6.33 -2.01
C LEU A 181 -11.18 7.52 -1.64
N LYS A 182 -11.68 7.59 -0.40
CA LYS A 182 -12.43 8.76 0.09
C LYS A 182 -11.55 10.01 0.18
N SER A 183 -10.26 9.86 0.48
CA SER A 183 -9.34 10.99 0.59
C SER A 183 -8.92 11.55 -0.77
N TYR A 184 -8.81 10.71 -1.80
CA TYR A 184 -8.45 11.11 -3.16
C TYR A 184 -9.66 11.57 -3.99
N ALA A 185 -10.85 11.11 -3.68
CA ALA A 185 -12.05 11.40 -4.45
C ALA A 185 -12.59 12.81 -4.16
N HIS A 186 -11.99 13.82 -4.76
CA HIS A 186 -12.62 15.15 -4.87
C HIS A 186 -13.92 15.09 -5.70
N SER A 187 -14.03 14.12 -6.61
CA SER A 187 -15.23 13.79 -7.38
C SER A 187 -15.44 12.28 -7.34
N PHE A 188 -16.58 11.84 -6.84
CA PHE A 188 -16.94 10.43 -6.73
C PHE A 188 -16.92 9.67 -8.06
N GLN A 189 -16.92 10.36 -9.19
CA GLN A 189 -16.91 9.76 -10.52
C GLN A 189 -15.51 9.35 -11.02
N GLN A 190 -14.44 9.78 -10.35
CA GLN A 190 -13.06 9.56 -10.79
C GLN A 190 -12.24 8.67 -9.84
N TRP A 191 -12.89 7.99 -8.89
CA TRP A 191 -12.19 7.17 -7.92
C TRP A 191 -11.33 6.07 -8.57
N SER A 192 -11.77 5.50 -9.69
CA SER A 192 -11.04 4.44 -10.38
C SER A 192 -9.73 4.91 -10.99
N ASP A 193 -9.62 6.18 -11.36
CA ASP A 193 -8.39 6.77 -11.90
C ASP A 193 -7.36 7.01 -10.78
N CYS A 194 -7.80 7.07 -9.53
CA CYS A 194 -6.95 7.21 -8.36
C CYS A 194 -6.37 5.86 -7.86
N LEU A 195 -6.86 4.71 -8.36
CA LEU A 195 -6.40 3.40 -7.89
C LEU A 195 -4.88 3.20 -8.00
N PRO A 196 -4.18 3.61 -9.08
CA PRO A 196 -2.73 3.45 -9.14
C PRO A 196 -2.00 4.23 -8.04
N MET A 197 -2.49 5.41 -7.68
CA MET A 197 -1.92 6.21 -6.59
C MET A 197 -2.23 5.60 -5.23
N ALA A 198 -3.44 5.06 -5.04
CA ALA A 198 -3.84 4.35 -3.83
C ALA A 198 -3.00 3.07 -3.63
N GLU A 199 -2.81 2.28 -4.67
CA GLU A 199 -1.95 1.11 -4.69
C GLU A 199 -0.51 1.47 -4.31
N PHE A 200 0.04 2.49 -4.95
CA PHE A 200 1.38 2.97 -4.65
C PHE A 200 1.51 3.46 -3.21
N ALA A 201 0.55 4.21 -2.69
CA ALA A 201 0.56 4.72 -1.32
C ALA A 201 0.51 3.58 -0.28
N ILE A 202 -0.32 2.56 -0.52
CA ILE A 202 -0.39 1.36 0.34
C ILE A 202 0.96 0.63 0.33
N ASN A 203 1.49 0.35 -0.86
CA ASN A 203 2.73 -0.39 -1.03
C ASN A 203 3.99 0.37 -0.57
N SER A 204 3.92 1.69 -0.45
CA SER A 204 4.98 2.56 0.09
C SER A 204 4.86 2.79 1.61
N SER A 205 3.73 2.41 2.22
CA SER A 205 3.51 2.61 3.66
C SER A 205 4.06 1.45 4.48
N VAL A 206 4.73 1.75 5.62
CA VAL A 206 5.19 0.71 6.54
C VAL A 206 4.00 -0.08 7.08
N HIS A 207 4.02 -1.39 6.91
CA HIS A 207 3.00 -2.27 7.42
C HIS A 207 3.34 -2.73 8.83
N ALA A 208 2.37 -2.67 9.76
CA ALA A 208 2.59 -2.93 11.18
C ALA A 208 3.07 -4.36 11.51
N SER A 209 2.72 -5.37 10.68
CA SER A 209 3.11 -6.76 10.93
C SER A 209 4.50 -7.10 10.42
N THR A 210 5.01 -6.39 9.41
CA THR A 210 6.33 -6.64 8.82
C THR A 210 7.38 -5.63 9.29
N GLY A 211 6.96 -4.47 9.80
CA GLY A 211 7.84 -3.36 10.14
C GLY A 211 8.48 -2.67 8.92
N HIS A 212 8.14 -3.11 7.71
CA HIS A 212 8.70 -2.65 6.45
C HIS A 212 7.59 -2.27 5.46
N THR A 213 7.96 -1.55 4.40
CA THR A 213 7.03 -1.30 3.30
C THR A 213 6.87 -2.57 2.45
N PRO A 214 5.69 -2.84 1.87
CA PRO A 214 5.49 -3.94 0.93
C PRO A 214 6.49 -3.93 -0.23
N PHE A 215 6.82 -2.77 -0.79
CA PHE A 215 7.87 -2.66 -1.81
C PHE A 215 9.23 -3.17 -1.34
N TYR A 216 9.62 -2.81 -0.11
CA TYR A 216 10.91 -3.27 0.42
C TYR A 216 10.92 -4.77 0.66
N VAL A 217 9.87 -5.33 1.25
CA VAL A 217 9.78 -6.79 1.49
C VAL A 217 9.81 -7.57 0.19
N ASN A 218 9.13 -7.06 -0.86
CA ASN A 218 9.02 -7.75 -2.15
C ASN A 218 10.28 -7.63 -3.02
N ALA A 219 10.95 -6.46 -3.03
CA ALA A 219 12.03 -6.16 -3.97
C ALA A 219 13.34 -5.71 -3.32
N MET A 220 13.44 -5.72 -1.98
CA MET A 220 14.58 -5.24 -1.18
C MET A 220 15.01 -3.79 -1.50
N ARG A 221 14.10 -3.01 -2.06
CA ARG A 221 14.33 -1.60 -2.40
C ARG A 221 13.05 -0.79 -2.28
N HIS A 222 13.21 0.49 -2.00
CA HIS A 222 12.11 1.45 -2.06
C HIS A 222 12.00 2.05 -3.48
N PRO A 223 10.78 2.32 -3.97
CA PRO A 223 10.60 3.08 -5.20
C PRO A 223 11.08 4.52 -5.01
N ARG A 224 11.56 5.13 -6.08
CA ARG A 224 11.91 6.55 -6.05
C ARG A 224 10.64 7.40 -6.02
N LEU A 225 10.60 8.36 -5.12
CA LEU A 225 9.51 9.32 -5.02
C LEU A 225 9.74 10.52 -5.95
N PRO A 226 8.68 11.20 -6.42
CA PRO A 226 8.82 12.40 -7.25
C PRO A 226 9.66 13.51 -6.62
N SER A 227 9.61 13.67 -5.29
CA SER A 227 10.44 14.60 -4.52
C SER A 227 11.94 14.34 -4.66
N MET A 228 12.34 13.07 -4.90
CA MET A 228 13.75 12.71 -5.12
C MET A 228 14.23 13.02 -6.56
N LEU A 229 13.32 13.22 -7.51
CA LEU A 229 13.69 13.55 -8.90
C LEU A 229 14.16 15.00 -9.03
N GLY A 230 13.71 15.90 -8.17
CA GLY A 230 14.17 17.30 -8.13
C GLY A 230 15.66 17.44 -7.82
N THR A 231 16.19 16.59 -6.94
CA THR A 231 17.62 16.58 -6.59
C THR A 231 18.48 16.01 -7.71
N VAL A 232 17.96 15.07 -8.52
CA VAL A 232 18.68 14.50 -9.67
C VAL A 232 18.64 15.45 -10.87
N ALA A 233 17.54 16.16 -11.11
CA ALA A 233 17.44 17.14 -12.18
C ALA A 233 18.41 18.31 -11.97
N SER A 234 18.63 18.74 -10.72
CA SER A 234 19.62 19.79 -10.38
C SER A 234 21.05 19.32 -10.60
N SER A 235 21.34 18.02 -10.54
CA SER A 235 22.68 17.48 -10.79
C SER A 235 22.96 17.21 -12.28
N LEU A 236 21.92 17.16 -13.11
CA LEU A 236 22.05 16.96 -14.57
C LEU A 236 22.06 18.27 -15.37
N SER A 237 21.53 19.36 -14.84
CA SER A 237 21.69 20.70 -15.41
C SER A 237 23.02 21.29 -14.92
N GLY A 238 24.12 20.87 -15.57
CA GLY A 238 25.46 21.39 -15.33
C GLY A 238 25.56 22.86 -15.74
N VAL A 239 25.16 23.76 -14.85
CA VAL A 239 25.62 25.14 -14.82
C VAL A 239 26.37 25.28 -13.52
N GLY A 240 27.68 25.44 -13.66
CA GLY A 240 28.60 25.62 -12.56
C GLY A 240 28.19 26.76 -11.65
N SER A 241 27.98 26.45 -10.41
CA SER A 241 28.01 27.39 -9.32
C SER A 241 28.87 26.74 -8.23
N THR A 242 30.13 27.10 -8.24
CA THR A 242 31.07 26.85 -7.16
C THR A 242 30.60 27.61 -5.93
N VAL A 243 29.91 26.94 -5.05
CA VAL A 243 29.76 27.42 -3.68
C VAL A 243 30.68 26.57 -2.81
N ALA A 244 31.72 27.23 -2.31
CA ALA A 244 32.67 26.64 -1.38
C ALA A 244 31.92 26.13 -0.14
N SER A 245 32.11 24.86 0.15
CA SER A 245 31.68 24.25 1.41
C SER A 245 32.64 24.67 2.52
N GLU A 246 32.27 25.66 3.31
CA GLU A 246 32.88 25.87 4.61
C GLU A 246 32.37 24.80 5.58
N GLN A 247 33.25 23.88 5.92
CA GLN A 247 33.09 22.99 7.06
C GLN A 247 33.34 23.78 8.35
N PRO A 248 32.46 23.73 9.36
CA PRO A 248 32.82 24.27 10.66
C PRO A 248 33.85 23.36 11.32
N GLN A 249 35.06 23.87 11.49
CA GLN A 249 36.09 23.28 12.32
C GLN A 249 35.62 23.18 13.77
N LYS A 250 35.62 22.00 14.33
CA LYS A 250 35.51 21.78 15.77
C LYS A 250 36.85 22.24 16.41
N SER A 251 36.82 23.35 17.12
CA SER A 251 37.84 23.75 18.04
C SER A 251 37.79 22.82 19.26
N ALA A 252 38.89 22.11 19.45
CA ALA A 252 39.15 21.41 20.69
C ALA A 252 39.71 22.45 21.70
N ASP A 253 38.91 22.82 22.68
CA ASP A 253 39.45 23.50 23.88
C ASP A 253 39.67 22.49 24.96
N THR A 254 40.94 22.31 25.19
CA THR A 254 41.53 21.62 26.34
C THR A 254 41.67 22.67 27.45
N ASP A 255 40.87 22.62 28.47
CA ASP A 255 41.13 23.34 29.69
C ASP A 255 41.32 22.39 30.87
N THR A 256 42.57 22.29 31.20
CA THR A 256 43.12 21.76 32.43
C THR A 256 42.90 22.79 33.56
N VAL A 257 42.16 22.46 34.59
CA VAL A 257 42.24 23.20 35.86
C VAL A 257 42.41 22.21 36.99
N GLN A 258 43.61 22.28 37.56
CA GLN A 258 43.96 21.84 38.92
C GLN A 258 43.26 22.72 39.94
N ARG A 259 42.55 22.16 40.86
CA ARG A 259 42.68 22.29 42.33
C ARG A 259 41.53 21.60 43.02
#